data_5f8a6b9a8e6f2ace3bdd6252bdb3c07b
#
_entry.id   5f8a6b9a8e6f2ace3bdd6252bdb3c07b
#
_cell.length_a   1.000
_cell.length_b   1.000
_cell.length_c   1.000
_cell.angle_alpha   90.00
_cell.angle_beta   90.00
_cell.angle_gamma   90.00
#
_symmetry.space_group_name_H-M   'P 1'
#
loop_
_entity.id
_entity.type
_entity.pdbx_description
1 polymer ?
#
loop_
_entity_poly.entity_id
_entity_poly.type
_entity_poly.pdbx_seq_one_letter_code
_entity_poly.pdbx_strand_id
1 'polypeptide(L)'
;MNSKSLFLLALLFFLSFFVGCGRQGEMNSAGQSIYSGSIIVGDVEWKDVTTLGPSDPIRQNSKKVADLSLPAIESRCTGFLIGEDVLMTNRHCVTQAADAVGATADFGHETGVARGSLSFDCSEFIGNNEEFDFALLRCKGKPGRTLGVVTLSSQNLSAGDNIYVVQQNCDYYLNSKCDWSKKYAKGQITGTNSDGDYKHNADTLGGSSGSPVFLESSNLVVALHHAGLGNNGQGRGVENYAVPMGKVMAKLQSAFPEIARQIGLSGSTPAPTPSTQEPFEPNNSAATAASVTLPFSNNQLKISSATDTDWFKFSVVLKSTVSVKLAMAKAQGDLDIQLYSSAGKLLYKSESSTQLENITASLAPGVYYLKVFGYQGATNAYSLKISK
;
A
#
# COMPACT_ATOMS: atom_id res chain seq x y z
N MET A 1 29.75 73.15 -27.80
CA MET A 1 29.32 72.68 -26.50
C MET A 1 28.27 71.68 -26.76
N ASN A 2 28.60 70.41 -26.93
CA ASN A 2 27.62 69.33 -27.15
C ASN A 2 28.00 68.11 -26.30
N SER A 3 27.20 67.87 -25.32
CA SER A 3 27.26 66.68 -24.48
C SER A 3 26.56 65.50 -25.21
N LYS A 4 27.30 64.41 -25.50
CA LYS A 4 26.79 63.19 -26.03
C LYS A 4 26.58 62.23 -24.84
N SER A 5 25.29 61.95 -24.50
CA SER A 5 24.92 60.89 -23.60
C SER A 5 25.05 59.52 -24.28
N LEU A 6 25.88 58.68 -23.68
CA LEU A 6 26.08 57.29 -24.09
C LEU A 6 25.07 56.41 -23.37
N PHE A 7 24.05 55.85 -24.07
CA PHE A 7 23.15 54.83 -23.53
C PHE A 7 23.87 53.50 -23.56
N LEU A 8 24.18 52.97 -22.37
CA LEU A 8 24.69 51.62 -22.18
C LEU A 8 23.50 50.67 -22.06
N LEU A 9 23.26 49.90 -23.11
CA LEU A 9 22.23 48.84 -23.13
C LEU A 9 22.79 47.65 -22.36
N ALA A 10 22.37 47.44 -21.11
CA ALA A 10 22.71 46.27 -20.36
C ALA A 10 21.80 45.11 -20.84
N LEU A 11 22.37 44.17 -21.56
CA LEU A 11 21.76 42.94 -21.98
C LEU A 11 21.71 41.98 -20.76
N LEU A 12 20.57 41.93 -20.06
CA LEU A 12 20.34 40.96 -19.02
C LEU A 12 20.10 39.59 -19.68
N PHE A 13 21.16 38.77 -19.67
CA PHE A 13 20.99 37.32 -19.91
C PHE A 13 20.25 36.72 -18.72
N PHE A 14 18.96 36.41 -18.89
CA PHE A 14 18.27 35.51 -18.01
C PHE A 14 18.83 34.09 -18.24
N LEU A 15 19.80 33.70 -17.41
CA LEU A 15 20.13 32.30 -17.23
C LEU A 15 18.93 31.68 -16.48
N SER A 16 18.09 31.02 -17.21
CA SER A 16 17.08 30.10 -16.63
C SER A 16 17.84 28.94 -15.99
N PHE A 17 18.16 29.07 -14.71
CA PHE A 17 18.53 27.92 -13.91
C PHE A 17 17.31 27.03 -13.81
N PHE A 18 17.35 25.89 -14.47
CA PHE A 18 16.49 24.75 -14.13
C PHE A 18 16.84 24.37 -12.68
N VAL A 19 16.07 24.90 -11.75
CA VAL A 19 16.07 24.42 -10.37
C VAL A 19 15.31 23.09 -10.40
N GLY A 20 16.08 22.00 -10.53
CA GLY A 20 15.59 20.68 -10.22
C GLY A 20 15.01 20.70 -8.81
N CYS A 21 13.86 20.06 -8.64
CA CYS A 21 13.11 19.95 -7.39
C CYS A 21 13.99 19.39 -6.27
N GLY A 22 14.59 20.27 -5.47
CA GLY A 22 15.36 19.99 -4.29
C GLY A 22 15.26 21.20 -3.37
N ARG A 23 14.35 21.14 -2.37
CA ARG A 23 14.47 22.06 -1.23
C ARG A 23 15.85 21.88 -0.62
N GLN A 24 16.52 22.98 -0.22
CA GLN A 24 17.78 22.96 0.49
C GLN A 24 17.67 22.04 1.70
N GLY A 25 18.58 21.04 1.77
CA GLY A 25 18.53 19.97 2.72
C GLY A 25 18.59 20.44 4.16
N GLU A 26 17.77 19.84 4.99
CA GLU A 26 17.98 19.83 6.43
C GLU A 26 19.28 19.10 6.75
N MET A 27 20.06 19.63 7.70
CA MET A 27 21.26 18.99 8.21
C MET A 27 20.86 17.98 9.27
N ASN A 28 21.37 16.75 9.19
CA ASN A 28 21.23 15.82 10.30
C ASN A 28 22.07 16.28 11.51
N SER A 29 21.89 15.64 12.66
CA SER A 29 22.66 15.92 13.89
C SER A 29 24.19 15.75 13.74
N ALA A 30 24.65 15.17 12.63
CA ALA A 30 26.08 15.02 12.30
C ALA A 30 26.57 16.08 11.29
N GLY A 31 25.76 17.10 10.94
CA GLY A 31 26.13 18.17 10.00
C GLY A 31 26.20 17.72 8.54
N GLN A 32 25.59 16.59 8.18
CA GLN A 32 25.51 16.11 6.82
C GLN A 32 24.21 16.58 6.17
N SER A 33 24.29 17.06 4.95
CA SER A 33 23.12 17.49 4.18
C SER A 33 22.27 16.26 3.81
N ILE A 34 21.10 16.16 4.41
CA ILE A 34 20.06 15.23 3.94
C ILE A 34 19.42 15.90 2.74
N TYR A 35 19.77 15.45 1.56
CA TYR A 35 19.03 15.87 0.37
C TYR A 35 17.70 15.11 0.34
N SER A 36 16.60 15.82 0.18
CA SER A 36 15.29 15.24 -0.15
C SER A 36 15.27 14.66 -1.57
N GLY A 37 16.33 13.99 -1.96
CA GLY A 37 16.52 13.40 -3.27
C GLY A 37 16.98 11.96 -3.14
N SER A 38 16.33 11.09 -3.88
CA SER A 38 16.73 9.71 -4.05
C SER A 38 18.08 9.62 -4.75
N ILE A 39 18.90 8.62 -4.45
CA ILE A 39 20.27 8.48 -4.93
C ILE A 39 20.62 7.06 -5.40
N ILE A 40 21.65 6.97 -6.23
CA ILE A 40 22.30 5.75 -6.65
C ILE A 40 23.39 5.38 -5.66
N VAL A 41 23.40 4.13 -5.19
CA VAL A 41 24.42 3.59 -4.28
C VAL A 41 25.32 2.63 -5.05
N GLY A 42 26.51 3.06 -5.42
CA GLY A 42 27.43 2.25 -6.25
C GLY A 42 27.16 2.43 -7.75
N ASP A 43 27.08 1.34 -8.49
CA ASP A 43 26.72 1.33 -9.92
C ASP A 43 25.23 1.35 -10.13
N VAL A 44 24.76 1.75 -11.32
CA VAL A 44 23.33 1.77 -11.65
C VAL A 44 22.83 0.33 -11.83
N GLU A 45 21.95 -0.12 -10.95
CA GLU A 45 21.46 -1.51 -10.93
C GLU A 45 19.95 -1.64 -11.21
N TRP A 46 19.20 -0.52 -11.39
CA TRP A 46 17.80 -0.63 -11.77
C TRP A 46 17.62 -1.22 -13.17
N LYS A 47 16.48 -1.85 -13.36
CA LYS A 47 16.07 -2.46 -14.64
C LYS A 47 14.63 -2.07 -14.96
N ASP A 48 14.31 -2.06 -16.25
CA ASP A 48 12.94 -1.92 -16.70
C ASP A 48 12.07 -3.08 -16.21
N VAL A 49 10.88 -2.77 -15.71
CA VAL A 49 9.92 -3.82 -15.29
C VAL A 49 9.46 -4.71 -16.46
N THR A 50 9.60 -4.22 -17.71
CA THR A 50 9.27 -4.96 -18.93
C THR A 50 10.25 -6.10 -19.23
N THR A 51 11.43 -6.12 -18.59
CA THR A 51 12.40 -7.22 -18.69
C THR A 51 11.95 -8.48 -17.95
N LEU A 52 10.94 -8.36 -17.08
CA LEU A 52 10.41 -9.44 -16.27
C LEU A 52 9.23 -10.13 -16.97
N GLY A 53 9.12 -11.43 -16.80
CA GLY A 53 7.99 -12.20 -17.28
C GLY A 53 6.66 -11.77 -16.62
N PRO A 54 5.52 -11.98 -17.30
CA PRO A 54 4.22 -11.49 -16.82
C PRO A 54 3.76 -12.09 -15.48
N SER A 55 4.28 -13.26 -15.09
CA SER A 55 3.98 -13.92 -13.81
C SER A 55 4.97 -13.57 -12.69
N ASP A 56 6.03 -12.81 -12.97
CA ASP A 56 7.01 -12.39 -11.97
C ASP A 56 6.32 -11.51 -10.90
N PRO A 57 6.53 -11.77 -9.60
CA PRO A 57 5.91 -10.99 -8.53
C PRO A 57 6.22 -9.48 -8.60
N ILE A 58 7.45 -9.11 -8.96
CA ILE A 58 7.84 -7.70 -9.15
C ILE A 58 7.01 -7.09 -10.30
N ARG A 59 6.90 -7.83 -11.42
CA ARG A 59 6.08 -7.41 -12.57
C ARG A 59 4.61 -7.27 -12.21
N GLN A 60 4.05 -8.17 -11.40
CA GLN A 60 2.67 -8.08 -10.92
C GLN A 60 2.46 -6.89 -9.96
N ASN A 61 3.40 -6.64 -9.06
CA ASN A 61 3.34 -5.50 -8.15
C ASN A 61 3.57 -4.16 -8.87
N SER A 62 4.37 -4.13 -9.93
CA SER A 62 4.64 -2.92 -10.70
C SER A 62 3.38 -2.32 -11.35
N LYS A 63 2.35 -3.13 -11.63
CA LYS A 63 1.07 -2.66 -12.18
C LYS A 63 0.30 -1.73 -11.24
N LYS A 64 0.62 -1.77 -9.96
CA LYS A 64 -0.03 -1.00 -8.89
C LYS A 64 0.73 0.27 -8.53
N VAL A 65 1.87 0.51 -9.21
CA VAL A 65 2.76 1.67 -9.01
C VAL A 65 2.66 2.59 -10.20
N ALA A 66 2.56 3.89 -9.96
CA ALA A 66 2.28 4.91 -10.96
C ALA A 66 3.35 5.99 -11.04
N ASP A 67 3.51 6.55 -12.23
CA ASP A 67 4.11 7.84 -12.49
C ASP A 67 3.13 8.94 -12.05
N LEU A 68 3.40 9.54 -10.91
CA LEU A 68 2.60 10.63 -10.34
C LEU A 68 3.08 11.97 -10.87
N SER A 69 2.28 12.61 -11.71
CA SER A 69 2.50 13.97 -12.19
C SER A 69 1.74 14.98 -11.36
N LEU A 70 2.41 16.02 -10.94
CA LEU A 70 1.92 17.10 -10.09
C LEU A 70 2.08 18.45 -10.82
N PRO A 71 1.22 18.75 -11.82
CA PRO A 71 1.40 19.91 -12.69
C PRO A 71 1.31 21.26 -11.95
N ALA A 72 0.54 21.34 -10.86
CA ALA A 72 0.40 22.56 -10.08
C ALA A 72 1.72 23.05 -9.46
N ILE A 73 2.68 22.16 -9.26
CA ILE A 73 4.00 22.45 -8.69
C ILE A 73 5.15 22.00 -9.59
N GLU A 74 4.84 21.69 -10.85
CA GLU A 74 5.81 21.23 -11.88
C GLU A 74 6.71 20.08 -11.41
N SER A 75 6.13 19.13 -10.64
CA SER A 75 6.86 18.04 -10.01
C SER A 75 6.36 16.66 -10.45
N ARG A 76 7.21 15.65 -10.21
CA ARG A 76 6.89 14.24 -10.44
C ARG A 76 7.43 13.40 -9.30
N CYS A 77 6.62 12.43 -8.91
CA CYS A 77 6.93 11.46 -7.87
C CYS A 77 6.44 10.06 -8.31
N THR A 78 6.69 9.08 -7.48
CA THR A 78 6.08 7.76 -7.58
C THR A 78 4.90 7.69 -6.61
N GLY A 79 3.83 7.02 -7.00
CA GLY A 79 2.72 6.70 -6.11
C GLY A 79 2.28 5.25 -6.30
N PHE A 80 1.57 4.69 -5.33
CA PHE A 80 1.08 3.32 -5.42
C PHE A 80 -0.30 3.15 -4.77
N LEU A 81 -1.06 2.19 -5.28
CA LEU A 81 -2.44 1.93 -4.83
C LEU A 81 -2.43 1.11 -3.54
N ILE A 82 -3.00 1.68 -2.48
CA ILE A 82 -3.26 1.01 -1.22
C ILE A 82 -4.75 0.67 -1.01
N GLY A 83 -5.63 1.24 -1.81
CA GLY A 83 -7.08 1.01 -1.83
C GLY A 83 -7.64 1.08 -3.24
N GLU A 84 -8.95 0.79 -3.40
CA GLU A 84 -9.60 0.82 -4.72
C GLU A 84 -9.41 2.16 -5.45
N ASP A 85 -9.44 3.26 -4.69
CA ASP A 85 -9.31 4.63 -5.17
C ASP A 85 -8.28 5.45 -4.36
N VAL A 86 -7.49 4.82 -3.49
CA VAL A 86 -6.51 5.50 -2.64
C VAL A 86 -5.09 5.23 -3.11
N LEU A 87 -4.40 6.30 -3.48
CA LEU A 87 -2.98 6.31 -3.85
C LEU A 87 -2.18 6.90 -2.70
N MET A 88 -1.06 6.26 -2.35
CA MET A 88 -0.06 6.76 -1.40
C MET A 88 1.17 7.27 -2.15
N THR A 89 1.72 8.37 -1.68
CA THR A 89 3.01 8.95 -2.07
C THR A 89 3.68 9.62 -0.87
N ASN A 90 4.79 10.33 -1.04
CA ASN A 90 5.37 11.13 0.04
C ASN A 90 4.62 12.45 0.28
N ARG A 91 4.69 12.96 1.51
CA ARG A 91 4.19 14.29 1.88
C ARG A 91 4.97 15.39 1.20
N HIS A 92 6.29 15.27 1.07
CA HIS A 92 7.09 16.28 0.38
C HIS A 92 6.76 16.38 -1.13
N CYS A 93 6.10 15.38 -1.72
CA CYS A 93 5.52 15.47 -3.05
C CYS A 93 4.21 16.27 -3.07
N VAL A 94 3.36 16.12 -2.03
CA VAL A 94 2.04 16.77 -1.94
C VAL A 94 1.85 17.28 -0.52
N THR A 95 2.19 18.55 -0.29
CA THR A 95 2.15 19.14 1.05
C THR A 95 0.77 19.64 1.44
N GLN A 96 -0.09 19.95 0.46
CA GLN A 96 -1.42 20.53 0.64
C GLN A 96 -2.31 20.25 -0.59
N ALA A 97 -3.61 20.53 -0.45
CA ALA A 97 -4.57 20.28 -1.52
C ALA A 97 -4.26 21.03 -2.83
N ALA A 98 -3.67 22.22 -2.74
CA ALA A 98 -3.30 23.02 -3.92
C ALA A 98 -2.24 22.31 -4.78
N ASP A 99 -1.35 21.55 -4.18
CA ASP A 99 -0.28 20.83 -4.88
C ASP A 99 -0.85 19.64 -5.70
N ALA A 100 -2.01 19.11 -5.30
CA ALA A 100 -2.67 18.01 -5.98
C ALA A 100 -3.56 18.43 -7.15
N VAL A 101 -3.74 19.72 -7.41
CA VAL A 101 -4.59 20.21 -8.49
C VAL A 101 -4.08 19.72 -9.84
N GLY A 102 -4.92 18.98 -10.57
CA GLY A 102 -4.58 18.38 -11.85
C GLY A 102 -3.63 17.16 -11.77
N ALA A 103 -3.41 16.64 -10.56
CA ALA A 103 -2.54 15.46 -10.38
C ALA A 103 -3.09 14.26 -11.15
N THR A 104 -2.20 13.55 -11.84
CA THR A 104 -2.51 12.32 -12.57
C THR A 104 -1.54 11.21 -12.21
N ALA A 105 -2.05 9.99 -12.05
CA ALA A 105 -1.27 8.78 -11.83
C ALA A 105 -1.34 7.89 -13.06
N ASP A 106 -0.22 7.67 -13.73
CA ASP A 106 -0.12 6.80 -14.91
C ASP A 106 0.52 5.45 -14.53
N PHE A 107 -0.28 4.41 -14.56
CA PHE A 107 0.15 3.04 -14.25
C PHE A 107 0.75 2.31 -15.46
N GLY A 108 0.61 2.86 -16.64
CA GLY A 108 1.08 2.28 -17.89
C GLY A 108 2.38 2.86 -18.43
N HIS A 109 2.99 3.84 -17.75
CA HIS A 109 4.22 4.47 -18.22
C HIS A 109 5.43 3.53 -18.05
N GLU A 110 5.68 2.73 -19.04
CA GLU A 110 6.75 1.73 -19.12
C GLU A 110 7.58 1.94 -20.39
N THR A 111 8.75 1.32 -20.47
CA THR A 111 9.60 1.40 -21.67
C THR A 111 8.83 0.99 -22.92
N GLY A 112 8.86 1.86 -23.92
CA GLY A 112 8.14 1.66 -25.20
C GLY A 112 6.64 2.01 -25.13
N VAL A 113 6.12 2.42 -24.00
CA VAL A 113 4.71 2.82 -23.81
C VAL A 113 4.64 4.31 -23.49
N ALA A 114 3.90 5.06 -24.32
CA ALA A 114 3.74 6.49 -24.09
C ALA A 114 3.02 6.77 -22.76
N ARG A 115 3.46 7.83 -22.07
CA ARG A 115 2.76 8.34 -20.89
C ARG A 115 1.32 8.72 -21.23
N GLY A 116 0.40 8.43 -20.32
CA GLY A 116 -1.03 8.67 -20.50
C GLY A 116 -1.82 7.46 -20.98
N SER A 117 -1.15 6.34 -21.30
CA SER A 117 -1.80 5.12 -21.80
C SER A 117 -2.76 4.48 -20.79
N LEU A 118 -2.47 4.62 -19.47
CA LEU A 118 -3.27 4.10 -18.37
C LEU A 118 -3.27 5.10 -17.20
N SER A 119 -3.74 6.31 -17.47
CA SER A 119 -3.69 7.45 -16.53
C SER A 119 -5.04 7.69 -15.87
N PHE A 120 -5.00 8.02 -14.59
CA PHE A 120 -6.16 8.35 -13.76
C PHE A 120 -6.00 9.73 -13.12
N ASP A 121 -7.10 10.49 -13.02
CA ASP A 121 -7.17 11.72 -12.24
C ASP A 121 -7.12 11.37 -10.74
N CYS A 122 -6.06 11.77 -10.07
CA CYS A 122 -5.85 11.56 -8.63
C CYS A 122 -5.69 12.91 -7.90
N SER A 123 -6.46 13.92 -8.30
CA SER A 123 -6.34 15.30 -7.85
C SER A 123 -7.06 15.61 -6.53
N GLU A 124 -7.81 14.68 -5.94
CA GLU A 124 -8.44 14.87 -4.65
C GLU A 124 -7.45 14.56 -3.52
N PHE A 125 -7.04 15.60 -2.79
CA PHE A 125 -6.16 15.48 -1.63
C PHE A 125 -6.95 14.96 -0.42
N ILE A 126 -6.59 13.80 0.09
CA ILE A 126 -7.19 13.22 1.31
C ILE A 126 -6.52 13.79 2.56
N GLY A 127 -5.20 13.90 2.53
CA GLY A 127 -4.38 14.39 3.63
C GLY A 127 -2.96 13.88 3.58
N ASN A 128 -2.15 14.30 4.55
CA ASN A 128 -0.77 13.86 4.67
C ASN A 128 -0.32 13.77 6.13
N ASN A 129 0.87 13.26 6.34
CA ASN A 129 1.54 13.27 7.64
C ASN A 129 3.01 13.65 7.49
N GLU A 130 3.43 14.65 8.25
CA GLU A 130 4.79 15.19 8.21
C GLU A 130 5.81 14.28 8.90
N GLU A 131 5.40 13.66 10.02
CA GLU A 131 6.27 12.80 10.83
C GLU A 131 6.79 11.58 10.06
N PHE A 132 5.94 10.98 9.21
CA PHE A 132 6.26 9.80 8.42
C PHE A 132 6.24 10.05 6.92
N ASP A 133 6.31 11.31 6.53
CA ASP A 133 6.44 11.79 5.14
C ASP A 133 5.55 11.05 4.13
N PHE A 134 4.27 10.83 4.44
CA PHE A 134 3.32 10.26 3.48
C PHE A 134 2.18 11.22 3.15
N ALA A 135 1.65 11.12 1.95
CA ALA A 135 0.42 11.77 1.49
C ALA A 135 -0.51 10.78 0.81
N LEU A 136 -1.80 11.08 0.86
CA LEU A 136 -2.87 10.28 0.29
C LEU A 136 -3.66 11.11 -0.71
N LEU A 137 -3.87 10.55 -1.89
CA LEU A 137 -4.70 11.10 -2.95
C LEU A 137 -5.83 10.13 -3.28
N ARG A 138 -7.00 10.67 -3.67
CA ARG A 138 -8.09 9.87 -4.20
C ARG A 138 -8.11 9.94 -5.72
N CYS A 139 -8.20 8.77 -6.34
CA CYS A 139 -8.22 8.61 -7.78
C CYS A 139 -9.63 8.35 -8.29
N LYS A 140 -10.08 9.11 -9.29
CA LYS A 140 -11.33 8.84 -10.00
C LYS A 140 -11.25 7.53 -10.78
N GLY A 141 -12.38 6.85 -10.94
CA GLY A 141 -12.45 5.61 -11.71
C GLY A 141 -11.97 4.36 -10.95
N LYS A 142 -11.54 4.50 -9.68
CA LYS A 142 -11.16 3.38 -8.79
C LYS A 142 -10.15 2.40 -9.43
N PRO A 143 -8.94 2.88 -9.80
CA PRO A 143 -7.94 2.06 -10.50
C PRO A 143 -7.60 0.75 -9.79
N GLY A 144 -7.65 0.72 -8.45
CA GLY A 144 -7.36 -0.46 -7.66
C GLY A 144 -8.30 -1.64 -7.88
N ARG A 145 -9.52 -1.40 -8.39
CA ARG A 145 -10.44 -2.47 -8.77
C ARG A 145 -9.94 -3.26 -9.98
N THR A 146 -9.28 -2.59 -10.91
CA THR A 146 -8.80 -3.20 -12.15
C THR A 146 -7.35 -3.66 -12.03
N LEU A 147 -6.49 -2.83 -11.42
CA LEU A 147 -5.05 -3.07 -11.33
C LEU A 147 -4.66 -3.87 -10.09
N GLY A 148 -5.56 -3.97 -9.11
CA GLY A 148 -5.27 -4.47 -7.78
C GLY A 148 -4.62 -3.40 -6.91
N VAL A 149 -4.39 -3.77 -5.65
CA VAL A 149 -3.72 -2.93 -4.64
C VAL A 149 -2.51 -3.67 -4.10
N VAL A 150 -1.53 -2.94 -3.56
CA VAL A 150 -0.43 -3.58 -2.82
C VAL A 150 -0.92 -4.02 -1.44
N THR A 151 -0.25 -5.01 -0.87
CA THR A 151 -0.50 -5.42 0.52
C THR A 151 0.56 -4.80 1.40
N LEU A 152 0.13 -3.99 2.38
CA LEU A 152 1.00 -3.37 3.37
C LEU A 152 1.35 -4.38 4.48
N SER A 153 2.56 -4.28 5.04
CA SER A 153 3.01 -5.14 6.13
C SER A 153 3.73 -4.33 7.21
N SER A 154 3.39 -4.59 8.45
CA SER A 154 4.10 -4.04 9.62
C SER A 154 5.29 -4.87 10.07
N GLN A 155 5.74 -5.84 9.24
CA GLN A 155 6.91 -6.65 9.54
C GLN A 155 8.15 -5.77 9.72
N ASN A 156 8.85 -5.96 10.85
CA ASN A 156 10.13 -5.31 11.07
C ASN A 156 11.23 -5.99 10.25
N LEU A 157 12.12 -5.16 9.71
CA LEU A 157 13.26 -5.63 8.91
C LEU A 157 14.56 -5.48 9.68
N SER A 158 15.53 -6.31 9.29
CA SER A 158 16.89 -6.31 9.80
C SER A 158 17.89 -6.09 8.66
N ALA A 159 19.12 -5.67 9.00
CA ALA A 159 20.19 -5.60 8.02
C ALA A 159 20.41 -6.98 7.36
N GLY A 160 20.53 -6.99 6.05
CA GLY A 160 20.62 -8.18 5.21
C GLY A 160 19.30 -8.66 4.60
N ASP A 161 18.14 -8.14 5.03
CA ASP A 161 16.86 -8.47 4.38
C ASP A 161 16.84 -7.97 2.93
N ASN A 162 16.56 -8.88 1.99
CA ASN A 162 16.47 -8.55 0.58
C ASN A 162 15.17 -7.83 0.26
N ILE A 163 15.30 -6.71 -0.44
CA ILE A 163 14.18 -5.86 -0.84
C ILE A 163 14.23 -5.57 -2.35
N TYR A 164 13.12 -5.05 -2.85
CA TYR A 164 13.09 -4.34 -4.13
C TYR A 164 12.21 -3.10 -4.04
N VAL A 165 12.59 -2.09 -4.84
CA VAL A 165 11.84 -0.85 -5.00
C VAL A 165 11.27 -0.81 -6.41
N VAL A 166 9.98 -0.55 -6.56
CA VAL A 166 9.37 -0.24 -7.86
C VAL A 166 9.15 1.26 -7.95
N GLN A 167 9.65 1.91 -8.98
CA GLN A 167 9.81 3.34 -9.01
C GLN A 167 9.63 3.95 -10.42
N GLN A 168 9.37 5.26 -10.43
CA GLN A 168 9.41 6.11 -11.61
C GLN A 168 10.46 7.18 -11.39
N ASN A 169 11.63 7.05 -11.97
CA ASN A 169 12.72 8.01 -11.77
C ASN A 169 13.12 8.74 -13.06
N CYS A 170 13.76 9.89 -12.91
CA CYS A 170 14.38 10.61 -14.01
C CYS A 170 15.71 9.94 -14.39
N ASP A 171 15.65 8.84 -15.11
CA ASP A 171 16.85 8.16 -15.58
C ASP A 171 17.53 8.93 -16.72
N TYR A 172 18.55 9.70 -16.38
CA TYR A 172 19.38 10.41 -17.34
C TYR A 172 20.67 9.66 -17.70
N TYR A 173 20.88 8.45 -17.13
CA TYR A 173 22.06 7.64 -17.43
C TYR A 173 21.90 6.85 -18.73
N LEU A 174 20.66 6.43 -19.07
CA LEU A 174 20.37 5.75 -20.32
C LEU A 174 20.28 6.70 -21.52
N ASN A 175 19.85 7.93 -21.31
CA ASN A 175 19.80 8.96 -22.35
C ASN A 175 19.94 10.37 -21.71
N SER A 176 20.28 11.36 -22.50
CA SER A 176 20.46 12.76 -22.03
C SER A 176 19.14 13.44 -21.62
N LYS A 177 18.00 12.80 -21.80
CA LYS A 177 16.68 13.26 -21.38
C LYS A 177 16.18 12.32 -20.30
N CYS A 178 15.52 12.86 -19.26
CA CYS A 178 14.90 12.03 -18.24
C CYS A 178 14.01 10.96 -18.87
N ASP A 179 14.34 9.71 -18.68
CA ASP A 179 13.44 8.59 -18.93
C ASP A 179 12.68 8.24 -17.64
N TRP A 180 11.40 8.56 -17.62
CA TRP A 180 10.51 8.34 -16.49
C TRP A 180 9.78 7.00 -16.55
N SER A 181 10.17 6.08 -17.43
CA SER A 181 9.57 4.76 -17.51
C SER A 181 9.77 3.97 -16.21
N LYS A 182 8.85 3.06 -15.95
CA LYS A 182 8.82 2.29 -14.71
C LYS A 182 9.98 1.32 -14.60
N LYS A 183 10.68 1.37 -13.47
CA LYS A 183 11.86 0.57 -13.17
C LYS A 183 11.70 -0.16 -11.84
N TYR A 184 12.52 -1.18 -11.63
CA TYR A 184 12.71 -1.80 -10.33
C TYR A 184 14.21 -1.86 -10.01
N ALA A 185 14.55 -1.72 -8.75
CA ALA A 185 15.90 -1.93 -8.24
C ALA A 185 15.84 -2.92 -7.09
N LYS A 186 16.72 -3.91 -7.08
CA LYS A 186 16.91 -4.82 -5.95
C LYS A 186 17.98 -4.27 -5.03
N GLY A 187 17.92 -4.62 -3.76
CA GLY A 187 18.90 -4.25 -2.76
C GLY A 187 18.63 -4.94 -1.45
N GLN A 188 19.27 -4.42 -0.41
CA GLN A 188 19.14 -4.92 0.96
C GLN A 188 18.91 -3.78 1.93
N ILE A 189 18.28 -4.09 3.04
CA ILE A 189 18.33 -3.24 4.22
C ILE A 189 19.77 -3.29 4.77
N THR A 190 20.35 -2.11 4.99
CA THR A 190 21.72 -1.97 5.52
C THR A 190 21.75 -1.59 7.00
N GLY A 191 20.61 -1.21 7.55
CA GLY A 191 20.44 -0.82 8.95
C GLY A 191 19.25 0.09 9.17
N THR A 192 19.34 0.89 10.25
CA THR A 192 18.32 1.87 10.64
C THR A 192 19.03 3.17 11.03
N ASN A 193 18.45 4.34 10.72
CA ASN A 193 18.97 5.63 11.15
C ASN A 193 18.47 5.99 12.58
N SER A 194 18.86 7.19 13.10
CA SER A 194 18.45 7.68 14.40
C SER A 194 16.94 7.90 14.54
N ASP A 195 16.24 8.19 13.41
CA ASP A 195 14.80 8.48 13.38
C ASP A 195 13.98 7.18 13.24
N GLY A 196 14.71 6.06 13.12
CA GLY A 196 14.15 4.72 12.98
C GLY A 196 13.62 4.43 11.58
N ASP A 197 14.16 5.08 10.55
CA ASP A 197 13.93 4.73 9.15
C ASP A 197 14.91 3.66 8.71
N TYR A 198 14.46 2.76 7.86
CA TYR A 198 15.35 1.78 7.25
C TYR A 198 16.31 2.46 6.28
N LYS A 199 17.58 2.05 6.36
CA LYS A 199 18.63 2.32 5.38
C LYS A 199 18.63 1.22 4.36
N HIS A 200 18.77 1.55 3.07
CA HIS A 200 18.86 0.56 2.02
C HIS A 200 19.79 1.00 0.89
N ASN A 201 20.30 0.02 0.15
CA ASN A 201 21.19 0.25 -0.99
C ASN A 201 20.55 0.00 -2.36
N ALA A 202 19.24 -0.27 -2.43
CA ALA A 202 18.53 -0.30 -3.71
C ALA A 202 18.59 1.08 -4.37
N ASP A 203 18.99 1.13 -5.63
CA ASP A 203 19.18 2.38 -6.38
C ASP A 203 17.89 3.13 -6.59
N THR A 204 17.95 4.44 -6.38
CA THR A 204 16.85 5.37 -6.63
C THR A 204 17.38 6.66 -7.25
N LEU A 205 16.51 7.50 -7.77
CA LEU A 205 16.88 8.81 -8.31
C LEU A 205 15.68 9.75 -8.22
N GLY A 206 15.86 11.03 -8.53
CA GLY A 206 14.78 12.02 -8.51
C GLY A 206 13.50 11.53 -9.20
N GLY A 207 12.37 11.56 -8.49
CA GLY A 207 11.08 10.97 -8.88
C GLY A 207 10.76 9.65 -8.20
N SER A 208 11.75 8.96 -7.60
CA SER A 208 11.51 7.74 -6.81
C SER A 208 10.82 8.01 -5.47
N SER A 209 10.78 9.26 -5.01
CA SER A 209 10.02 9.68 -3.83
C SER A 209 8.59 9.14 -3.88
N GLY A 210 8.14 8.48 -2.81
CA GLY A 210 6.84 7.83 -2.73
C GLY A 210 6.80 6.40 -3.27
N SER A 211 7.94 5.81 -3.60
CA SER A 211 8.01 4.42 -4.06
C SER A 211 7.76 3.42 -2.92
N PRO A 212 7.01 2.34 -3.19
CA PRO A 212 6.89 1.23 -2.25
C PRO A 212 8.18 0.42 -2.23
N VAL A 213 8.64 0.10 -1.02
CA VAL A 213 9.72 -0.86 -0.76
C VAL A 213 9.11 -2.19 -0.39
N PHE A 214 9.37 -3.22 -1.19
CA PHE A 214 8.84 -4.56 -1.00
C PHE A 214 9.89 -5.47 -0.37
N LEU A 215 9.49 -6.32 0.57
CA LEU A 215 10.31 -7.44 1.04
C LEU A 215 10.29 -8.55 -0.03
N GLU A 216 11.45 -8.96 -0.52
CA GLU A 216 11.55 -9.89 -1.65
C GLU A 216 10.92 -11.27 -1.33
N SER A 217 11.06 -11.76 -0.10
CA SER A 217 10.56 -13.07 0.31
C SER A 217 9.03 -13.17 0.39
N SER A 218 8.32 -12.05 0.63
CA SER A 218 6.86 -12.03 0.79
C SER A 218 6.13 -11.22 -0.28
N ASN A 219 6.84 -10.33 -1.00
CA ASN A 219 6.29 -9.37 -1.95
C ASN A 219 5.28 -8.38 -1.31
N LEU A 220 5.40 -8.14 0.00
CA LEU A 220 4.61 -7.18 0.75
C LEU A 220 5.35 -5.85 0.85
N VAL A 221 4.62 -4.72 0.88
CA VAL A 221 5.21 -3.40 1.10
C VAL A 221 5.54 -3.23 2.57
N VAL A 222 6.83 -3.08 2.88
CA VAL A 222 7.39 -3.01 4.23
C VAL A 222 7.91 -1.63 4.60
N ALA A 223 8.10 -0.73 3.59
CA ALA A 223 8.49 0.65 3.82
C ALA A 223 8.10 1.56 2.65
N LEU A 224 8.15 2.87 2.89
CA LEU A 224 7.92 3.95 1.93
C LEU A 224 9.25 4.68 1.70
N HIS A 225 9.81 4.59 0.49
CA HIS A 225 11.04 5.33 0.14
C HIS A 225 10.80 6.83 0.11
N HIS A 226 11.70 7.61 0.73
CA HIS A 226 11.51 9.06 0.81
C HIS A 226 12.77 9.91 0.67
N ALA A 227 13.97 9.39 0.94
CA ALA A 227 15.18 10.20 0.96
C ALA A 227 16.44 9.40 0.63
N GLY A 228 17.55 10.11 0.43
CA GLY A 228 18.88 9.56 0.29
C GLY A 228 19.94 10.45 0.94
N LEU A 229 21.06 9.87 1.33
CA LEU A 229 22.17 10.56 1.98
C LEU A 229 23.38 10.71 1.06
N GLY A 230 23.86 11.95 0.95
CA GLY A 230 25.04 12.31 0.19
C GLY A 230 24.75 12.33 -1.31
N ASN A 231 25.03 13.46 -1.94
CA ASN A 231 24.93 13.60 -3.38
C ASN A 231 26.22 14.26 -3.89
N ASN A 232 26.97 13.55 -4.70
CA ASN A 232 28.19 14.06 -5.32
C ASN A 232 27.94 15.03 -6.50
N GLY A 233 26.70 15.53 -6.66
CA GLY A 233 26.27 16.36 -7.79
C GLY A 233 25.90 15.57 -9.05
N GLN A 234 26.05 14.24 -9.02
CA GLN A 234 25.73 13.33 -10.13
C GLN A 234 24.65 12.28 -9.72
N GLY A 235 23.88 12.55 -8.66
CA GLY A 235 22.87 11.64 -8.18
C GLY A 235 23.41 10.41 -7.42
N ARG A 236 24.72 10.34 -7.14
CA ARG A 236 25.33 9.23 -6.40
C ARG A 236 25.56 9.62 -4.94
N GLY A 237 25.30 8.69 -4.04
CA GLY A 237 25.45 8.89 -2.61
C GLY A 237 25.80 7.63 -1.84
N VAL A 238 25.49 7.60 -0.57
CA VAL A 238 25.95 6.59 0.38
C VAL A 238 24.87 5.56 0.68
N GLU A 239 23.64 6.03 0.91
CA GLU A 239 22.51 5.17 1.31
C GLU A 239 21.18 5.88 1.05
N ASN A 240 20.13 5.09 0.83
CA ASN A 240 18.75 5.53 0.72
C ASN A 240 18.00 5.26 2.03
N TYR A 241 16.90 6.01 2.26
CA TYR A 241 16.06 5.90 3.44
C TYR A 241 14.62 5.59 3.08
N ALA A 242 13.98 4.77 3.93
CA ALA A 242 12.57 4.43 3.79
C ALA A 242 11.89 4.37 5.16
N VAL A 243 10.73 5.01 5.28
CA VAL A 243 9.92 4.97 6.49
C VAL A 243 9.31 3.58 6.67
N PRO A 244 9.49 2.91 7.83
CA PRO A 244 8.88 1.61 8.09
C PRO A 244 7.36 1.65 7.91
N MET A 245 6.80 0.73 7.13
CA MET A 245 5.38 0.71 6.82
C MET A 245 4.53 0.50 8.09
N GLY A 246 5.04 -0.16 9.11
CA GLY A 246 4.37 -0.29 10.41
C GLY A 246 4.06 1.06 11.07
N LYS A 247 4.98 2.04 10.99
CA LYS A 247 4.76 3.41 11.47
C LYS A 247 3.66 4.12 10.67
N VAL A 248 3.71 4.01 9.34
CA VAL A 248 2.70 4.58 8.42
C VAL A 248 1.33 3.97 8.69
N MET A 249 1.23 2.64 8.82
CA MET A 249 -0.02 1.94 9.12
C MET A 249 -0.64 2.38 10.46
N ALA A 250 0.18 2.51 11.51
CA ALA A 250 -0.28 3.00 12.81
C ALA A 250 -0.81 4.44 12.73
N LYS A 251 -0.15 5.29 11.95
CA LYS A 251 -0.61 6.67 11.73
C LYS A 251 -1.88 6.70 10.86
N LEU A 252 -2.01 5.85 9.85
CA LEU A 252 -3.25 5.71 9.08
C LEU A 252 -4.41 5.33 9.98
N GLN A 253 -4.23 4.38 10.89
CA GLN A 253 -5.26 3.98 11.84
C GLN A 253 -5.68 5.11 12.79
N SER A 254 -4.75 5.92 13.27
CA SER A 254 -5.03 6.99 14.22
C SER A 254 -5.51 8.29 13.58
N ALA A 255 -4.94 8.71 12.46
CA ALA A 255 -5.21 10.00 11.82
C ALA A 255 -6.17 9.91 10.62
N PHE A 256 -6.28 8.74 9.97
CA PHE A 256 -7.11 8.50 8.80
C PHE A 256 -7.95 7.22 8.94
N PRO A 257 -8.77 7.09 10.00
CA PRO A 257 -9.46 5.84 10.34
C PRO A 257 -10.39 5.34 9.22
N GLU A 258 -11.00 6.25 8.46
CA GLU A 258 -11.83 5.89 7.30
C GLU A 258 -11.01 5.21 6.20
N ILE A 259 -9.84 5.76 5.90
CA ILE A 259 -8.91 5.16 4.92
C ILE A 259 -8.38 3.83 5.46
N ALA A 260 -7.96 3.79 6.73
CA ALA A 260 -7.49 2.55 7.36
C ALA A 260 -8.53 1.43 7.27
N ARG A 261 -9.82 1.74 7.51
CA ARG A 261 -10.92 0.80 7.34
C ARG A 261 -11.12 0.39 5.89
N GLN A 262 -11.11 1.35 4.95
CA GLN A 262 -11.28 1.11 3.52
C GLN A 262 -10.22 0.14 2.98
N ILE A 263 -8.99 0.23 3.47
CA ILE A 263 -7.85 -0.61 3.02
C ILE A 263 -7.61 -1.83 3.91
N GLY A 264 -8.52 -2.12 4.85
CA GLY A 264 -8.45 -3.33 5.69
C GLY A 264 -7.38 -3.30 6.79
N LEU A 265 -6.89 -2.10 7.20
CA LEU A 265 -5.94 -1.94 8.31
C LEU A 265 -6.62 -1.89 9.69
N SER A 266 -7.89 -2.15 9.82
CA SER A 266 -8.60 -2.15 11.09
C SER A 266 -8.12 -3.31 11.97
N GLY A 267 -7.07 -3.07 12.74
CA GLY A 267 -6.52 -3.98 13.74
C GLY A 267 -6.00 -3.18 14.93
N SER A 268 -6.74 -3.24 16.04
CA SER A 268 -6.43 -2.73 17.40
C SER A 268 -6.14 -1.24 17.52
N THR A 269 -7.16 -0.42 17.75
CA THR A 269 -7.12 0.92 18.32
C THR A 269 -7.48 0.89 19.80
N PRO A 270 -6.94 1.81 20.65
CA PRO A 270 -7.62 2.18 21.89
C PRO A 270 -8.91 2.90 21.50
N ALA A 271 -10.03 2.49 22.06
CA ALA A 271 -11.38 2.82 21.66
C ALA A 271 -11.68 4.30 21.44
N PRO A 272 -12.24 4.68 20.25
CA PRO A 272 -13.30 5.66 20.22
C PRO A 272 -14.59 4.97 20.71
N THR A 273 -15.49 5.72 21.28
CA THR A 273 -16.84 5.35 21.71
C THR A 273 -17.48 4.32 20.78
N PRO A 274 -18.10 3.25 21.26
CA PRO A 274 -18.40 2.06 20.50
C PRO A 274 -19.32 2.36 19.31
N SER A 275 -18.81 2.19 18.10
CA SER A 275 -19.63 1.78 16.96
C SER A 275 -20.10 0.36 17.27
N THR A 276 -21.36 0.17 17.49
CA THR A 276 -22.01 -1.09 17.83
C THR A 276 -22.09 -2.07 16.67
N GLN A 277 -21.36 -1.85 15.56
CA GLN A 277 -21.45 -2.68 14.36
C GLN A 277 -20.24 -3.61 14.25
N GLU A 278 -20.50 -4.88 14.30
CA GLU A 278 -19.53 -5.97 14.18
C GLU A 278 -18.94 -6.06 12.77
N PRO A 279 -17.71 -6.62 12.61
CA PRO A 279 -17.17 -6.90 11.28
C PRO A 279 -18.11 -7.76 10.45
N PHE A 280 -18.31 -7.40 9.21
CA PHE A 280 -19.16 -8.08 8.23
C PHE A 280 -20.67 -7.89 8.37
N GLU A 281 -21.16 -7.17 9.38
CA GLU A 281 -22.57 -6.85 9.52
C GLU A 281 -23.09 -5.83 8.47
N PRO A 282 -24.34 -5.98 8.00
CA PRO A 282 -25.30 -7.04 8.35
C PRO A 282 -25.06 -8.32 7.53
N ASN A 283 -24.86 -9.48 8.21
CA ASN A 283 -24.67 -10.79 7.58
C ASN A 283 -25.61 -11.88 8.16
N ASN A 284 -26.74 -11.45 8.71
CA ASN A 284 -27.69 -12.28 9.47
C ASN A 284 -28.51 -13.30 8.65
N SER A 285 -28.22 -13.44 7.35
CA SER A 285 -28.91 -14.39 6.49
C SER A 285 -28.06 -14.84 5.31
N ALA A 286 -28.41 -15.95 4.66
CA ALA A 286 -27.74 -16.39 3.45
C ALA A 286 -27.77 -15.33 2.32
N ALA A 287 -28.83 -14.50 2.26
CA ALA A 287 -28.95 -13.43 1.27
C ALA A 287 -27.98 -12.26 1.53
N THR A 288 -27.65 -12.00 2.78
CA THR A 288 -26.74 -10.95 3.22
C THR A 288 -25.36 -11.48 3.61
N ALA A 289 -25.09 -12.77 3.34
CA ALA A 289 -23.85 -13.44 3.73
C ALA A 289 -22.58 -12.70 3.27
N ALA A 290 -21.66 -12.50 4.18
CA ALA A 290 -20.38 -11.86 3.92
C ALA A 290 -19.53 -12.72 2.97
N SER A 291 -19.11 -12.17 1.84
CA SER A 291 -18.26 -12.86 0.88
C SER A 291 -16.80 -12.86 1.35
N VAL A 292 -16.24 -14.08 1.51
CA VAL A 292 -14.85 -14.26 1.96
C VAL A 292 -14.05 -15.08 0.95
N THR A 293 -12.75 -14.79 0.86
CA THR A 293 -11.82 -15.52 0.00
C THR A 293 -11.01 -16.52 0.81
N LEU A 294 -10.85 -17.75 0.30
CA LEU A 294 -10.05 -18.79 0.96
C LEU A 294 -8.55 -18.69 0.63
N PRO A 295 -7.64 -18.83 1.61
CA PRO A 295 -7.92 -19.06 3.03
C PRO A 295 -8.45 -17.81 3.74
N PHE A 296 -9.38 -17.97 4.65
CA PHE A 296 -9.97 -16.92 5.48
C PHE A 296 -9.61 -17.13 6.96
N SER A 297 -9.33 -16.05 7.69
CA SER A 297 -9.14 -16.08 9.14
C SER A 297 -9.52 -14.73 9.74
N ASN A 298 -10.37 -14.75 10.78
CA ASN A 298 -10.74 -13.57 11.55
C ASN A 298 -10.94 -13.97 13.03
N ASN A 299 -10.49 -13.13 13.95
CA ASN A 299 -10.56 -13.37 15.40
C ASN A 299 -11.38 -12.30 16.15
N GLN A 300 -12.14 -11.47 15.45
CA GLN A 300 -12.92 -10.35 16.00
C GLN A 300 -14.41 -10.49 15.69
N LEU A 301 -14.87 -11.71 15.47
CA LEU A 301 -16.26 -12.02 15.18
C LEU A 301 -17.04 -12.23 16.49
N LYS A 302 -18.35 -11.99 16.44
CA LYS A 302 -19.19 -12.11 17.62
C LYS A 302 -20.64 -12.42 17.23
N ILE A 303 -21.28 -13.31 17.96
CA ILE A 303 -22.74 -13.38 18.02
C ILE A 303 -23.19 -12.46 19.13
N SER A 304 -23.81 -11.32 18.77
CA SER A 304 -24.07 -10.17 19.65
C SER A 304 -25.42 -10.22 20.37
N SER A 305 -26.37 -10.99 19.85
CA SER A 305 -27.70 -11.15 20.43
C SER A 305 -28.23 -12.58 20.25
N ALA A 306 -29.31 -12.92 20.95
CA ALA A 306 -29.97 -14.25 20.85
C ALA A 306 -30.58 -14.53 19.46
N THR A 307 -30.77 -13.50 18.64
CA THR A 307 -31.33 -13.62 17.27
C THR A 307 -30.29 -13.42 16.19
N ASP A 308 -29.06 -13.13 16.60
CA ASP A 308 -27.93 -12.89 15.71
C ASP A 308 -27.40 -14.19 15.11
N THR A 309 -27.04 -14.14 13.83
CA THR A 309 -26.44 -15.26 13.12
C THR A 309 -25.49 -14.75 12.05
N ASP A 310 -24.26 -15.21 12.04
CA ASP A 310 -23.28 -14.82 11.05
C ASP A 310 -23.27 -15.78 9.86
N TRP A 311 -23.46 -15.24 8.67
CA TRP A 311 -23.38 -15.98 7.43
C TRP A 311 -22.20 -15.54 6.60
N PHE A 312 -21.39 -16.52 6.19
CA PHE A 312 -20.22 -16.32 5.32
C PHE A 312 -20.40 -17.11 4.02
N LYS A 313 -20.05 -16.48 2.89
CA LYS A 313 -20.12 -17.09 1.56
C LYS A 313 -18.72 -17.21 0.97
N PHE A 314 -18.37 -18.41 0.46
CA PHE A 314 -17.08 -18.64 -0.19
C PHE A 314 -17.21 -19.55 -1.41
N SER A 315 -16.18 -19.49 -2.28
CA SER A 315 -16.14 -20.30 -3.51
C SER A 315 -15.04 -21.35 -3.45
N VAL A 316 -15.35 -22.55 -3.92
CA VAL A 316 -14.40 -23.63 -4.19
C VAL A 316 -14.26 -23.76 -5.71
N VAL A 317 -13.07 -23.51 -6.27
CA VAL A 317 -12.83 -23.53 -7.73
C VAL A 317 -12.55 -24.94 -8.23
N LEU A 318 -11.80 -25.74 -7.46
CA LEU A 318 -11.48 -27.12 -7.75
C LEU A 318 -11.91 -27.99 -6.55
N LYS A 319 -12.32 -29.25 -6.80
CA LYS A 319 -12.62 -30.19 -5.73
C LYS A 319 -11.50 -30.19 -4.68
N SER A 320 -11.82 -29.81 -3.45
CA SER A 320 -10.85 -29.62 -2.37
C SER A 320 -11.42 -30.07 -1.03
N THR A 321 -10.54 -30.49 -0.14
CA THR A 321 -10.91 -30.66 1.27
C THR A 321 -10.86 -29.30 1.95
N VAL A 322 -12.02 -28.83 2.41
CA VAL A 322 -12.16 -27.57 3.14
C VAL A 322 -12.26 -27.88 4.64
N SER A 323 -11.46 -27.18 5.43
CA SER A 323 -11.49 -27.22 6.90
C SER A 323 -12.04 -25.90 7.43
N VAL A 324 -13.08 -25.97 8.24
CA VAL A 324 -13.66 -24.85 8.99
C VAL A 324 -13.37 -25.07 10.46
N LYS A 325 -12.79 -24.09 11.13
CA LYS A 325 -12.52 -24.11 12.58
C LYS A 325 -13.05 -22.85 13.21
N LEU A 326 -13.93 -22.99 14.20
CA LEU A 326 -14.38 -21.91 15.06
C LEU A 326 -13.85 -22.17 16.48
N ALA A 327 -13.28 -21.14 17.10
CA ALA A 327 -12.83 -21.19 18.49
C ALA A 327 -13.48 -20.06 19.29
N MET A 328 -13.94 -20.36 20.50
CA MET A 328 -14.66 -19.47 21.40
C MET A 328 -14.29 -19.69 22.86
N ALA A 329 -14.61 -18.72 23.73
CA ALA A 329 -14.47 -18.86 25.17
C ALA A 329 -15.75 -19.46 25.75
N LYS A 330 -15.79 -20.75 26.01
CA LYS A 330 -16.99 -21.48 26.42
C LYS A 330 -17.73 -20.88 27.63
N ALA A 331 -17.01 -20.26 28.55
CA ALA A 331 -17.62 -19.63 29.73
C ALA A 331 -18.56 -18.46 29.38
N GLN A 332 -18.53 -17.96 28.14
CA GLN A 332 -19.34 -16.83 27.67
C GLN A 332 -20.54 -17.25 26.83
N GLY A 333 -20.63 -18.51 26.43
CA GLY A 333 -21.72 -19.04 25.60
C GLY A 333 -21.25 -20.10 24.61
N ASP A 334 -22.15 -20.92 24.10
CA ASP A 334 -21.89 -22.00 23.16
C ASP A 334 -22.33 -21.59 21.75
N LEU A 335 -21.41 -21.69 20.76
CA LEU A 335 -21.69 -21.37 19.37
C LEU A 335 -21.51 -22.57 18.48
N ASP A 336 -22.39 -22.72 17.51
CA ASP A 336 -22.44 -23.82 16.56
C ASP A 336 -22.19 -23.34 15.12
N ILE A 337 -21.79 -24.28 14.24
CA ILE A 337 -21.56 -24.00 12.82
C ILE A 337 -22.31 -25.00 11.93
N GLN A 338 -22.83 -24.49 10.81
CA GLN A 338 -23.51 -25.27 9.79
C GLN A 338 -23.05 -24.84 8.39
N LEU A 339 -22.69 -25.81 7.54
CA LEU A 339 -22.26 -25.60 6.17
C LEU A 339 -23.35 -26.01 5.17
N TYR A 340 -23.69 -25.08 4.27
CA TYR A 340 -24.76 -25.24 3.28
C TYR A 340 -24.22 -25.16 1.83
N SER A 341 -24.94 -25.82 0.90
CA SER A 341 -24.76 -25.59 -0.54
C SER A 341 -25.40 -24.27 -0.98
N SER A 342 -25.10 -23.83 -2.22
CA SER A 342 -25.76 -22.68 -2.85
C SER A 342 -27.28 -22.81 -3.01
N ALA A 343 -27.81 -24.06 -3.00
CA ALA A 343 -29.24 -24.36 -3.04
C ALA A 343 -29.89 -24.36 -1.64
N GLY A 344 -29.20 -23.97 -0.58
CA GLY A 344 -29.70 -23.93 0.80
C GLY A 344 -29.79 -25.30 1.48
N LYS A 345 -29.21 -26.36 0.90
CA LYS A 345 -29.17 -27.68 1.52
C LYS A 345 -28.08 -27.74 2.58
N LEU A 346 -28.41 -28.11 3.83
CA LEU A 346 -27.43 -28.41 4.87
C LEU A 346 -26.56 -29.60 4.44
N LEU A 347 -25.24 -29.42 4.44
CA LEU A 347 -24.26 -30.44 4.05
C LEU A 347 -23.54 -31.03 5.27
N TYR A 348 -23.08 -30.18 6.17
CA TYR A 348 -22.33 -30.54 7.37
C TYR A 348 -22.68 -29.59 8.51
N LYS A 349 -22.51 -30.10 9.74
CA LYS A 349 -22.66 -29.31 10.95
C LYS A 349 -21.67 -29.75 12.02
N SER A 350 -21.33 -28.84 12.92
CA SER A 350 -20.59 -29.09 14.15
C SER A 350 -21.34 -28.35 15.26
N GLU A 351 -21.90 -29.10 16.19
CA GLU A 351 -22.79 -28.62 17.26
C GLU A 351 -22.35 -29.32 18.54
N SER A 352 -21.14 -29.00 19.00
CA SER A 352 -20.56 -29.64 20.19
C SER A 352 -20.61 -28.70 21.37
N SER A 353 -20.56 -29.24 22.57
CA SER A 353 -20.47 -28.45 23.79
C SER A 353 -19.02 -28.07 24.16
N THR A 354 -18.11 -28.03 23.20
CA THR A 354 -16.67 -27.71 23.43
C THR A 354 -16.34 -26.27 23.07
N GLN A 355 -15.07 -25.85 23.27
CA GLN A 355 -14.57 -24.53 22.87
C GLN A 355 -14.27 -24.44 21.37
N LEU A 356 -14.38 -25.55 20.63
CA LEU A 356 -13.97 -25.67 19.25
C LEU A 356 -15.06 -26.35 18.44
N GLU A 357 -15.52 -25.71 17.38
CA GLU A 357 -16.32 -26.33 16.34
C GLU A 357 -15.45 -26.57 15.09
N ASN A 358 -15.61 -27.79 14.51
CA ASN A 358 -14.80 -28.20 13.37
C ASN A 358 -15.63 -28.88 12.31
N ILE A 359 -15.52 -28.46 11.06
CA ILE A 359 -16.02 -29.16 9.89
C ILE A 359 -14.84 -29.44 8.95
N THR A 360 -14.70 -30.70 8.52
CA THR A 360 -13.78 -31.08 7.43
C THR A 360 -14.61 -31.74 6.34
N ALA A 361 -14.66 -31.16 5.15
CA ALA A 361 -15.54 -31.55 4.06
C ALA A 361 -14.82 -31.60 2.72
N SER A 362 -15.02 -32.69 1.94
CA SER A 362 -14.60 -32.71 0.53
C SER A 362 -15.68 -32.04 -0.31
N LEU A 363 -15.40 -30.83 -0.80
CA LEU A 363 -16.35 -30.01 -1.55
C LEU A 363 -16.00 -29.99 -3.04
N ALA A 364 -17.02 -30.14 -3.89
CA ALA A 364 -16.90 -29.94 -5.35
C ALA A 364 -16.77 -28.47 -5.69
N PRO A 365 -16.39 -28.11 -6.94
CA PRO A 365 -16.45 -26.73 -7.38
C PRO A 365 -17.85 -26.15 -7.19
N GLY A 366 -17.95 -24.95 -6.57
CA GLY A 366 -19.24 -24.33 -6.28
C GLY A 366 -19.15 -23.25 -5.22
N VAL A 367 -20.30 -22.65 -4.92
CA VAL A 367 -20.48 -21.66 -3.86
C VAL A 367 -21.10 -22.32 -2.64
N TYR A 368 -20.58 -21.98 -1.47
CA TYR A 368 -21.00 -22.52 -0.18
C TYR A 368 -21.26 -21.42 0.82
N TYR A 369 -22.12 -21.72 1.80
CA TYR A 369 -22.48 -20.82 2.88
C TYR A 369 -22.19 -21.48 4.22
N LEU A 370 -21.50 -20.77 5.09
CA LEU A 370 -21.29 -21.15 6.48
C LEU A 370 -22.16 -20.27 7.36
N LYS A 371 -22.94 -20.88 8.25
CA LYS A 371 -23.70 -20.22 9.30
C LYS A 371 -23.01 -20.44 10.64
N VAL A 372 -22.86 -19.39 11.44
CA VAL A 372 -22.49 -19.39 12.86
C VAL A 372 -23.68 -18.88 13.66
N PHE A 373 -24.01 -19.54 14.78
CA PHE A 373 -25.13 -19.13 15.62
C PHE A 373 -24.94 -19.60 17.06
N GLY A 374 -25.63 -18.96 18.01
CA GLY A 374 -25.59 -19.31 19.42
C GLY A 374 -26.55 -20.45 19.77
N TYR A 375 -26.04 -21.50 20.43
CA TYR A 375 -26.90 -22.56 20.98
C TYR A 375 -27.89 -21.97 22.00
N GLN A 376 -29.16 -22.19 21.81
CA GLN A 376 -30.24 -21.64 22.66
C GLN A 376 -30.18 -20.12 22.83
N GLY A 377 -29.71 -19.40 21.82
CA GLY A 377 -29.58 -17.95 21.88
C GLY A 377 -28.35 -17.45 22.63
N ALA A 378 -27.35 -18.30 22.82
CA ALA A 378 -26.07 -17.88 23.42
C ALA A 378 -25.37 -16.80 22.57
N THR A 379 -24.65 -15.90 23.24
CA THR A 379 -23.81 -14.87 22.62
C THR A 379 -22.36 -15.09 23.01
N ASN A 380 -21.44 -14.90 22.07
CA ASN A 380 -20.01 -15.04 22.35
C ASN A 380 -19.17 -14.37 21.26
N ALA A 381 -17.96 -13.90 21.62
CA ALA A 381 -16.93 -13.58 20.64
C ALA A 381 -16.24 -14.88 20.16
N TYR A 382 -15.87 -14.94 18.88
CA TYR A 382 -15.23 -16.12 18.32
C TYR A 382 -14.17 -15.78 17.26
N SER A 383 -13.30 -16.74 17.02
CA SER A 383 -12.41 -16.74 15.88
C SER A 383 -12.85 -17.78 14.86
N LEU A 384 -12.79 -17.45 13.57
CA LEU A 384 -13.15 -18.33 12.47
C LEU A 384 -11.99 -18.47 11.50
N LYS A 385 -11.66 -19.71 11.14
CA LYS A 385 -10.70 -20.03 10.09
C LYS A 385 -11.32 -20.98 9.08
N ILE A 386 -11.26 -20.65 7.77
CA ILE A 386 -11.67 -21.51 6.67
C ILE A 386 -10.46 -21.68 5.75
N SER A 387 -10.02 -22.92 5.55
CA SER A 387 -8.84 -23.25 4.73
C SER A 387 -9.10 -24.43 3.80
N LYS A 388 -8.34 -24.53 2.72
CA LYS A 388 -8.33 -25.63 1.76
C LYS A 388 -6.92 -26.18 1.61
#